data_f5cc0249344f98430011c3e0cb32b55b
#
_entry.id   f5cc0249344f98430011c3e0cb32b55b
#
_cell.length_a   1.000
_cell.length_b   1.000
_cell.length_c   1.000
_cell.angle_alpha   90.00
_cell.angle_beta   90.00
_cell.angle_gamma   90.00
#
_symmetry.space_group_name_H-M   'P 1'
#
loop_
_entity.id
_entity.type
_entity.pdbx_description
1 polymer ?
#
loop_
_entity_poly.entity_id
_entity_poly.type
_entity_poly.pdbx_seq_one_letter_code
_entity_poly.pdbx_strand_id
1 'polypeptide(L)'
;MANVNIKFNNKDYLLSCDDGQEESLKKLTKFLDKKYSELKDKLGNIGENKLLLITTIQLIDEYFDLKQKITSQKKKIDEISNKFKEIKK
;
A
#
# COMPACT_ATOMS: atom_id res chain seq x y z
N MET A 1 -5.59 4.88 22.64
CA MET A 1 -5.87 5.14 21.22
C MET A 1 -5.91 6.64 20.96
N ALA A 2 -5.34 7.05 19.86
CA ALA A 2 -5.32 8.45 19.47
C ALA A 2 -6.31 8.68 18.34
N ASN A 3 -6.83 9.90 18.26
CA ASN A 3 -7.65 10.31 17.13
C ASN A 3 -6.80 11.15 16.18
N VAL A 4 -7.00 10.95 14.91
CA VAL A 4 -6.29 11.70 13.88
C VAL A 4 -7.28 12.16 12.82
N ASN A 5 -7.14 13.42 12.42
CA ASN A 5 -7.94 13.96 11.33
C ASN A 5 -7.16 13.84 10.04
N ILE A 6 -7.73 13.14 9.07
CA ILE A 6 -7.12 12.98 7.75
C ILE A 6 -7.99 13.61 6.68
N LYS A 7 -7.35 14.02 5.61
CA LYS A 7 -8.06 14.59 4.47
C LYS A 7 -7.88 13.67 3.27
N PHE A 8 -9.00 13.24 2.72
CA PHE A 8 -9.02 12.38 1.54
C PHE A 8 -10.11 12.84 0.60
N ASN A 9 -9.77 13.05 -0.65
CA ASN A 9 -10.70 13.48 -1.70
C ASN A 9 -11.46 14.75 -1.29
N ASN A 10 -10.74 15.71 -0.70
CA ASN A 10 -11.27 16.98 -0.20
C ASN A 10 -12.31 16.84 0.92
N LYS A 11 -12.35 15.71 1.58
CA LYS A 11 -13.22 15.47 2.74
C LYS A 11 -12.36 15.17 3.96
N ASP A 12 -12.83 15.61 5.10
CA ASP A 12 -12.15 15.37 6.37
C ASP A 12 -12.74 14.14 7.06
N TYR A 13 -11.87 13.29 7.59
CA TYR A 13 -12.27 12.10 8.32
C TYR A 13 -11.53 12.05 9.64
N LEU A 14 -12.25 11.75 10.69
CA LEU A 14 -11.65 11.54 12.00
C LEU A 14 -11.52 10.03 12.21
N LEU A 15 -10.29 9.56 12.33
CA LEU A 15 -10.01 8.15 12.50
C LEU A 15 -9.29 7.91 13.82
N SER A 16 -9.43 6.70 14.32
CA SER A 16 -8.70 6.27 15.51
C SER A 16 -7.53 5.39 15.12
N CYS A 17 -6.43 5.55 15.81
CA CYS A 17 -5.24 4.74 15.59
C CYS A 17 -4.53 4.53 16.92
N ASP A 18 -3.53 3.66 16.91
CA ASP A 18 -2.70 3.45 18.08
C ASP A 18 -1.86 4.69 18.34
N ASP A 19 -1.54 4.92 19.61
CA ASP A 19 -0.71 6.05 19.99
C ASP A 19 0.64 5.99 19.25
N GLY A 20 1.05 7.12 18.71
CA GLY A 20 2.29 7.21 17.95
C GLY A 20 2.18 6.86 16.48
N GLN A 21 1.01 6.44 16.00
CA GLN A 21 0.80 6.08 14.60
C GLN A 21 0.16 7.20 13.77
N GLU A 22 -0.11 8.34 14.38
CA GLU A 22 -0.83 9.44 13.72
C GLU A 22 -0.12 9.94 12.47
N GLU A 23 1.19 10.19 12.57
CA GLU A 23 1.97 10.69 11.43
C GLU A 23 2.08 9.66 10.32
N SER A 24 2.23 8.40 10.70
CA SER A 24 2.28 7.31 9.75
C SER A 24 0.97 7.22 8.96
N LEU A 25 -0.16 7.30 9.66
CA LEU A 25 -1.47 7.24 9.02
C LEU A 25 -1.69 8.42 8.07
N LYS A 26 -1.24 9.61 8.46
CA LYS A 26 -1.32 10.78 7.60
C LYS A 26 -0.54 10.61 6.32
N LYS A 27 0.66 10.06 6.41
CA LYS A 27 1.51 9.80 5.24
C LYS A 27 0.86 8.79 4.31
N LEU A 28 0.32 7.71 4.86
CA LEU A 28 -0.36 6.69 4.08
C LEU A 28 -1.60 7.25 3.39
N THR A 29 -2.33 8.10 4.07
CA THR A 29 -3.51 8.73 3.50
C THR A 29 -3.17 9.68 2.36
N LYS A 30 -2.07 10.42 2.48
CA LYS A 30 -1.60 11.28 1.38
C LYS A 30 -1.26 10.46 0.16
N PHE A 31 -0.61 9.33 0.35
CA PHE A 31 -0.28 8.42 -0.74
C PHE A 31 -1.55 7.89 -1.41
N LEU A 32 -2.51 7.48 -0.60
CA LEU A 32 -3.79 6.99 -1.11
C LEU A 32 -4.52 8.08 -1.89
N ASP A 33 -4.54 9.29 -1.36
CA ASP A 33 -5.20 10.43 -2.02
C ASP A 33 -4.58 10.73 -3.37
N LYS A 34 -3.26 10.65 -3.44
CA LYS A 34 -2.53 10.85 -4.70
C LYS A 34 -2.89 9.78 -5.73
N LYS A 35 -2.91 8.52 -5.32
CA LYS A 35 -3.28 7.41 -6.20
C LYS A 35 -4.71 7.55 -6.69
N TYR A 36 -5.61 7.91 -5.80
CA TYR A 36 -7.00 8.14 -6.12
C TYR A 36 -7.14 9.24 -7.17
N SER A 37 -6.45 10.37 -6.98
CA SER A 37 -6.49 11.49 -7.92
C SER A 37 -5.96 11.09 -9.30
N GLU A 38 -4.87 10.35 -9.34
CA GLU A 38 -4.28 9.88 -10.59
C GLU A 38 -5.26 9.01 -11.37
N LEU A 39 -5.93 8.10 -10.69
CA LEU A 39 -6.90 7.22 -11.33
C LEU A 39 -8.16 7.98 -11.75
N LYS A 40 -8.57 8.95 -10.96
CA LYS A 40 -9.69 9.80 -11.29
C LYS A 40 -9.43 10.57 -12.59
N ASP A 41 -8.22 11.07 -12.75
CA ASP A 41 -7.82 11.78 -13.97
C ASP A 41 -7.82 10.87 -15.19
N LYS A 42 -7.42 9.61 -15.01
CA LYS A 42 -7.38 8.63 -16.10
C LYS A 42 -8.76 8.11 -16.49
N LEU A 43 -9.57 7.79 -15.49
CA LEU A 43 -10.83 7.07 -15.69
C LEU A 43 -12.04 7.99 -15.76
N GLY A 44 -11.88 9.25 -15.34
CA GLY A 44 -12.97 10.19 -15.29
C GLY A 44 -13.85 9.98 -14.07
N ASN A 45 -15.01 10.59 -14.09
CA ASN A 45 -15.91 10.58 -12.95
C ASN A 45 -16.85 9.38 -13.03
N ILE A 46 -16.38 8.24 -12.55
CA ILE A 46 -17.15 6.99 -12.55
C ILE A 46 -17.84 6.73 -11.22
N GLY A 47 -17.76 7.69 -10.30
CA GLY A 47 -18.33 7.56 -8.96
C GLY A 47 -17.26 7.22 -7.92
N GLU A 48 -17.41 7.81 -6.73
CA GLU A 48 -16.40 7.68 -5.68
C GLU A 48 -16.18 6.24 -5.24
N ASN A 49 -17.27 5.48 -5.07
CA ASN A 49 -17.15 4.10 -4.59
C ASN A 49 -16.41 3.21 -5.58
N LYS A 50 -16.75 3.32 -6.86
CA LYS A 50 -16.06 2.54 -7.90
C LYS A 50 -14.60 2.95 -8.00
N LEU A 51 -14.35 4.25 -7.96
CA LEU A 51 -13.00 4.78 -8.07
C LEU A 51 -12.14 4.35 -6.89
N LEU A 52 -12.71 4.38 -5.69
CA LEU A 52 -12.02 3.93 -4.50
C LEU A 52 -11.74 2.44 -4.55
N LEU A 53 -12.70 1.65 -5.03
CA LEU A 53 -12.51 0.21 -5.20
C LEU A 53 -11.37 -0.08 -6.18
N ILE A 54 -11.35 0.59 -7.33
CA ILE A 54 -10.29 0.42 -8.33
C ILE A 54 -8.94 0.84 -7.74
N THR A 55 -8.90 1.95 -7.02
CA THR A 55 -7.69 2.42 -6.37
C THR A 55 -7.15 1.37 -5.40
N THR A 56 -8.03 0.80 -4.60
CA THR A 56 -7.66 -0.23 -3.62
C THR A 56 -7.12 -1.47 -4.32
N ILE A 57 -7.79 -1.93 -5.37
CA ILE A 57 -7.36 -3.10 -6.14
C ILE A 57 -5.98 -2.85 -6.76
N GLN A 58 -5.77 -1.67 -7.31
CA GLN A 58 -4.48 -1.34 -7.92
C GLN A 58 -3.37 -1.30 -6.88
N LEU A 59 -3.63 -0.76 -5.71
CA LEU A 59 -2.65 -0.72 -4.63
C LEU A 59 -2.29 -2.13 -4.16
N ILE A 60 -3.28 -3.01 -4.07
CA ILE A 60 -3.04 -4.40 -3.70
C ILE A 60 -2.21 -5.10 -4.78
N ASP A 61 -2.49 -4.83 -6.03
CA ASP A 61 -1.74 -5.38 -7.16
C ASP A 61 -0.26 -4.94 -7.08
N GLU A 62 -0.03 -3.66 -6.85
CA GLU A 62 1.33 -3.14 -6.67
C GLU A 62 2.01 -3.75 -5.46
N TYR A 63 1.28 -3.97 -4.38
CA TYR A 63 1.81 -4.63 -3.19
C TYR A 63 2.25 -6.06 -3.49
N PHE A 64 1.44 -6.82 -4.22
CA PHE A 64 1.81 -8.18 -4.59
C PHE A 64 2.99 -8.22 -5.54
N ASP A 65 3.07 -7.28 -6.49
CA ASP A 65 4.22 -7.18 -7.37
C ASP A 65 5.50 -6.95 -6.58
N LEU A 66 5.45 -6.01 -5.66
CA LEU A 66 6.59 -5.69 -4.81
C LEU A 66 6.98 -6.88 -3.94
N LYS A 67 5.99 -7.56 -3.39
CA LYS A 67 6.21 -8.75 -2.57
C LYS A 67 6.84 -9.87 -3.38
N GLN A 68 6.40 -10.06 -4.62
CA GLN A 68 7.00 -11.05 -5.51
C GLN A 68 8.44 -10.73 -5.84
N LYS A 69 8.76 -9.46 -6.07
CA LYS A 69 10.14 -9.04 -6.31
C LYS A 69 11.03 -9.36 -5.12
N ILE A 70 10.55 -9.06 -3.92
CA ILE A 70 11.27 -9.35 -2.69
C ILE A 70 11.43 -10.86 -2.53
N THR A 71 10.38 -11.62 -2.76
CA THR A 71 10.40 -13.08 -2.67
C THR A 71 11.36 -13.68 -3.69
N SER A 72 11.36 -13.18 -4.92
CA SER A 72 12.27 -13.64 -5.96
C SER A 72 13.71 -13.37 -5.59
N GLN A 73 14.02 -12.19 -5.07
CA GLN A 73 15.37 -11.87 -4.63
C GLN A 73 15.79 -12.74 -3.46
N LYS A 74 14.89 -12.93 -2.51
CA LYS A 74 15.13 -13.77 -1.36
C LYS A 74 15.35 -15.23 -1.78
N LYS A 75 14.55 -15.72 -2.70
CA LYS A 75 14.67 -17.06 -3.24
C LYS A 75 16.03 -17.25 -3.93
N LYS A 76 16.46 -16.23 -4.68
CA LYS A 76 17.75 -16.26 -5.34
C LYS A 76 18.89 -16.36 -4.35
N ILE A 77 18.81 -15.59 -3.28
CA ILE A 77 19.78 -15.63 -2.19
C ILE A 77 19.75 -16.99 -1.51
N ASP A 78 18.57 -17.52 -1.25
CA ASP A 78 18.40 -18.84 -0.64
C ASP A 78 18.98 -19.95 -1.52
N GLU A 79 18.79 -19.86 -2.83
CA GLU A 79 19.38 -20.83 -3.77
C GLU A 79 20.89 -20.81 -3.71
N ILE A 80 21.48 -19.63 -3.72
CA ILE A 80 22.94 -19.49 -3.59
C ILE A 80 23.39 -20.03 -2.24
N SER A 81 22.70 -19.65 -1.18
CA SER A 81 22.98 -20.10 0.16
C SER A 81 22.87 -21.63 0.26
N ASN A 82 21.86 -22.20 -0.37
CA ASN A 82 21.65 -23.66 -0.35
C ASN A 82 22.75 -24.41 -1.10
N LYS A 83 23.30 -23.83 -2.14
CA LYS A 83 24.44 -24.45 -2.84
C LYS A 83 25.63 -24.63 -1.93
N PHE A 84 25.82 -23.69 -1.00
CA PHE A 84 26.90 -23.77 -0.03
C PHE A 84 26.52 -24.54 1.22
N LYS A 85 25.22 -24.69 1.46
CA LYS A 85 24.70 -25.30 2.68
C LYS A 85 23.87 -26.54 2.43
N GLU A 86 23.86 -27.05 1.23
CA GLU A 86 23.04 -28.20 0.88
C GLU A 86 23.37 -29.40 1.74
N ILE A 87 24.59 -29.42 2.22
CA ILE A 87 25.05 -30.49 3.11
C ILE A 87 24.28 -30.46 4.43
N LYS A 88 23.78 -29.30 4.82
CA LYS A 88 23.04 -29.13 6.06
C LYS A 88 21.58 -29.48 5.96
N LYS A 89 21.13 -29.71 4.78
CA LYS A 89 19.77 -30.16 4.53
C LYS A 89 19.72 -31.67 4.42
#